data_e770f14d430cda2d080ba67a43354389
#
_entry.id   e770f14d430cda2d080ba67a43354389
#
_cell.length_a   1.000
_cell.length_b   1.000
_cell.length_c   1.000
_cell.angle_alpha   90.00
_cell.angle_beta   90.00
_cell.angle_gamma   90.00
#
_symmetry.space_group_name_H-M   'P 1'
#
loop_
_entity.id
_entity.type
_entity.pdbx_description
1 polymer ?
#
loop_
_entity_poly.entity_id
_entity_poly.type
_entity_poly.pdbx_seq_one_letter_code
_entity_poly.pdbx_strand_id
1 'polypeptide(L)'
;FEDLCRALLTPRTAEEMAKLLTDLCTPAEVRTLAERWHVARLLDGSYLSYREIHDATGVSTTTIVRVARFLKQEPHQGYRTAIDRLAEDKDAR
;
A
#
# COMPACT_ATOMS: atom_id res chain seq x y z
N PHE A 1 -17.62 5.22 -7.00
CA PHE A 1 -16.56 4.72 -6.11
C PHE A 1 -16.92 3.38 -5.47
N GLU A 2 -18.15 3.22 -4.99
CA GLU A 2 -18.59 1.96 -4.39
C GLU A 2 -18.51 0.79 -5.37
N ASP A 3 -18.93 1.00 -6.61
CA ASP A 3 -18.85 -0.03 -7.64
C ASP A 3 -17.41 -0.42 -7.94
N LEU A 4 -16.50 0.54 -7.95
CA LEU A 4 -15.07 0.25 -8.08
C LEU A 4 -14.57 -0.61 -6.92
N CYS A 5 -14.99 -0.30 -5.70
CA CYS A 5 -14.60 -1.11 -4.53
C CYS A 5 -15.08 -2.55 -4.68
N ARG A 6 -16.29 -2.75 -5.19
CA ARG A 6 -16.82 -4.09 -5.46
C ARG A 6 -15.99 -4.82 -6.52
N ALA A 7 -15.61 -4.11 -7.58
CA ALA A 7 -14.76 -4.69 -8.62
C ALA A 7 -13.41 -5.13 -8.06
N LEU A 8 -12.81 -4.34 -7.18
CA LEU A 8 -11.54 -4.66 -6.55
C LEU A 8 -11.62 -5.85 -5.58
N LEU A 9 -12.82 -6.25 -5.19
CA LEU A 9 -13.02 -7.44 -4.36
C LEU A 9 -13.17 -8.73 -5.18
N THR A 10 -13.26 -8.64 -6.50
CA THR A 10 -13.49 -9.83 -7.34
C THR A 10 -12.22 -10.65 -7.63
N PRO A 11 -11.01 -10.06 -7.74
CA PRO A 11 -9.81 -10.88 -7.98
C PRO A 11 -9.60 -11.89 -6.85
N ARG A 12 -9.27 -13.12 -7.22
CA ARG A 12 -9.05 -14.21 -6.27
C ARG A 12 -7.57 -14.49 -6.02
N THR A 13 -6.70 -13.95 -6.85
CA THR A 13 -5.26 -14.11 -6.73
C THR A 13 -4.57 -12.76 -6.96
N ALA A 14 -3.32 -12.66 -6.52
CA ALA A 14 -2.50 -11.47 -6.79
C ALA A 14 -2.32 -11.26 -8.29
N GLU A 15 -2.22 -12.36 -9.05
CA GLU A 15 -2.09 -12.27 -10.51
C GLU A 15 -3.33 -11.65 -11.16
N GLU A 16 -4.52 -12.05 -10.72
CA GLU A 16 -5.77 -11.46 -11.22
C GLU A 16 -5.89 -9.99 -10.85
N MET A 17 -5.51 -9.64 -9.62
CA MET A 17 -5.52 -8.25 -9.18
C MET A 17 -4.55 -7.40 -10.01
N ALA A 18 -3.36 -7.93 -10.31
CA ALA A 18 -2.39 -7.22 -11.14
C ALA A 18 -2.96 -6.91 -12.54
N LYS A 19 -3.70 -7.83 -13.11
CA LYS A 19 -4.36 -7.62 -14.41
C LYS A 19 -5.41 -6.51 -14.33
N LEU A 20 -6.24 -6.53 -13.29
CA LEU A 20 -7.27 -5.50 -13.11
C LEU A 20 -6.64 -4.12 -12.91
N LEU A 21 -5.62 -4.03 -12.06
CA LEU A 21 -4.93 -2.76 -11.83
C LEU A 21 -4.24 -2.25 -13.08
N THR A 22 -3.68 -3.15 -13.89
CA THR A 22 -3.05 -2.78 -15.17
C THR A 22 -4.07 -2.21 -16.16
N ASP A 23 -5.30 -2.73 -16.14
CA ASP A 23 -6.38 -2.17 -16.97
C ASP A 23 -6.88 -0.83 -16.46
N LEU A 24 -7.01 -0.67 -15.14
CA LEU A 24 -7.56 0.54 -14.53
C LEU A 24 -6.58 1.71 -14.50
N CYS A 25 -5.31 1.42 -14.32
CA CYS A 25 -4.30 2.42 -14.02
C CYS A 25 -3.27 2.55 -15.14
N THR A 26 -2.72 3.75 -15.28
CA THR A 26 -1.51 3.90 -16.10
C THR A 26 -0.33 3.23 -15.39
N PRO A 27 0.76 2.91 -16.13
CA PRO A 27 1.96 2.38 -15.49
C PRO A 27 2.50 3.27 -14.37
N ALA A 28 2.42 4.60 -14.54
CA ALA A 28 2.86 5.55 -13.52
C ALA A 28 1.98 5.46 -12.26
N GLU A 29 0.67 5.30 -12.43
CA GLU A 29 -0.26 5.15 -11.31
C GLU A 29 -0.02 3.86 -10.54
N VAL A 30 0.21 2.75 -11.24
CA VAL A 30 0.55 1.47 -10.59
C VAL A 30 1.84 1.63 -9.77
N ARG A 31 2.85 2.28 -10.34
CA ARG A 31 4.11 2.51 -9.64
C ARG A 31 3.89 3.34 -8.38
N THR A 32 3.10 4.40 -8.47
CA THR A 32 2.79 5.26 -7.32
C THR A 32 2.08 4.46 -6.21
N LEU A 33 1.10 3.63 -6.57
CA LEU A 33 0.41 2.79 -5.59
C LEU A 33 1.37 1.80 -4.92
N ALA A 34 2.23 1.16 -5.72
CA ALA A 34 3.20 0.20 -5.20
C ALA A 34 4.21 0.89 -4.26
N GLU A 35 4.65 2.09 -4.60
CA GLU A 35 5.57 2.87 -3.75
C GLU A 35 4.91 3.24 -2.42
N ARG A 36 3.66 3.70 -2.46
CA ARG A 36 2.92 4.04 -1.24
C ARG A 36 2.74 2.83 -0.33
N TRP A 37 2.40 1.71 -0.91
CA TRP A 37 2.25 0.47 -0.15
C TRP A 37 3.57 0.03 0.49
N HIS A 38 4.65 0.07 -0.28
CA HIS A 38 5.98 -0.30 0.23
C HIS A 38 6.40 0.61 1.39
N VAL A 39 6.17 1.92 1.25
CA VAL A 39 6.47 2.89 2.32
C VAL A 39 5.64 2.60 3.58
N ALA A 40 4.35 2.28 3.41
CA ALA A 40 3.49 1.94 4.54
C ALA A 40 4.04 0.73 5.31
N ARG A 41 4.51 -0.30 4.58
CA ARG A 41 5.12 -1.48 5.18
C ARG A 41 6.39 -1.14 5.95
N LEU A 42 7.25 -0.27 5.40
CA LEU A 42 8.47 0.14 6.07
C LEU A 42 8.19 1.00 7.30
N LEU A 43 7.22 1.91 7.22
CA LEU A 43 6.84 2.75 8.36
C LEU A 43 6.28 1.92 9.51
N ASP A 44 5.57 0.84 9.21
CA ASP A 44 4.98 -0.02 10.21
C ASP A 44 5.96 -1.04 10.78
N GLY A 45 6.80 -1.61 9.92
CA GLY A 45 7.63 -2.77 10.26
C GLY A 45 9.09 -2.46 10.60
N SER A 46 9.50 -1.19 10.59
CA SER A 46 10.89 -0.84 10.85
C SER A 46 10.99 0.43 11.70
N TYR A 47 12.20 0.70 12.18
CA TYR A 47 12.52 1.92 12.93
C TYR A 47 13.21 2.96 12.06
N LEU A 48 13.12 2.83 10.74
CA LEU A 48 13.75 3.76 9.82
C LEU A 48 13.10 5.15 9.90
N SER A 49 13.93 6.18 9.87
CA SER A 49 13.44 7.56 9.75
C SER A 49 12.92 7.79 8.33
N TYR A 50 12.17 8.87 8.14
CA TYR A 50 11.67 9.23 6.81
C TYR A 50 12.83 9.43 5.82
N ARG A 51 13.92 10.03 6.27
CA ARG A 51 15.11 10.23 5.44
C ARG A 51 15.73 8.90 5.04
N GLU A 52 15.83 7.97 5.98
CA GLU A 52 16.39 6.65 5.70
C GLU A 52 15.50 5.88 4.72
N ILE A 53 14.17 5.99 4.83
CA ILE A 53 13.24 5.40 3.87
C ILE A 53 13.44 6.02 2.48
N HIS A 54 13.55 7.35 2.41
CA HIS A 54 13.82 8.04 1.16
C HIS A 54 15.13 7.54 0.53
N ASP A 55 16.19 7.44 1.32
CA ASP A 55 17.50 7.00 0.82
C ASP A 55 17.46 5.54 0.34
N ALA A 56 16.72 4.68 1.03
CA ALA A 56 16.64 3.26 0.70
C ALA A 56 15.74 2.96 -0.50
N THR A 57 14.69 3.76 -0.71
CA THR A 57 13.65 3.46 -1.71
C THR A 57 13.66 4.39 -2.91
N GLY A 58 14.22 5.59 -2.77
CA GLY A 58 14.10 6.64 -3.79
C GLY A 58 12.75 7.35 -3.80
N VAL A 59 11.81 6.95 -2.93
CA VAL A 59 10.50 7.58 -2.84
C VAL A 59 10.64 8.96 -2.21
N SER A 60 9.92 9.96 -2.75
CA SER A 60 10.03 11.34 -2.27
C SER A 60 9.55 11.48 -0.82
N THR A 61 10.15 12.44 -0.10
CA THR A 61 9.73 12.73 1.28
C THR A 61 8.27 13.17 1.35
N THR A 62 7.78 13.87 0.34
CA THR A 62 6.37 14.26 0.25
C THR A 62 5.46 13.03 0.27
N THR A 63 5.79 12.01 -0.51
CA THR A 63 5.02 10.76 -0.53
C THR A 63 5.10 10.05 0.82
N ILE A 64 6.29 10.00 1.43
CA ILE A 64 6.48 9.34 2.73
C ILE A 64 5.63 10.02 3.81
N VAL A 65 5.63 11.35 3.84
CA VAL A 65 4.82 12.12 4.81
C VAL A 65 3.33 11.86 4.60
N ARG A 66 2.87 11.82 3.34
CA ARG A 66 1.47 11.50 3.03
C ARG A 66 1.10 10.11 3.54
N VAL A 67 1.93 9.10 3.24
CA VAL A 67 1.65 7.72 3.66
C VAL A 67 1.61 7.62 5.19
N ALA A 68 2.57 8.25 5.87
CA ALA A 68 2.61 8.25 7.32
C ALA A 68 1.33 8.85 7.92
N ARG A 69 0.82 9.92 7.34
CA ARG A 69 -0.42 10.56 7.79
C ARG A 69 -1.60 9.59 7.67
N PHE A 70 -1.76 8.92 6.53
CA PHE A 70 -2.88 8.00 6.32
C PHE A 70 -2.73 6.71 7.12
N LEU A 71 -1.51 6.28 7.36
CA LEU A 71 -1.26 5.10 8.19
C LEU A 71 -1.55 5.36 9.68
N LYS A 72 -1.16 6.55 10.18
CA LYS A 72 -1.12 6.81 11.63
C LYS A 72 -2.17 7.78 12.14
N GLN A 73 -2.62 8.74 11.33
CA GLN A 73 -3.45 9.85 11.79
C GLN A 73 -4.88 9.85 11.26
N GLU A 74 -5.06 9.54 9.97
CA GLU A 74 -6.39 9.55 9.36
C GLU A 74 -7.24 8.39 9.87
N PRO A 75 -8.56 8.56 9.98
CA PRO A 75 -9.43 7.55 10.61
C PRO A 75 -9.76 6.34 9.74
N HIS A 76 -9.39 6.33 8.47
CA HIS A 76 -9.82 5.29 7.53
C HIS A 76 -9.25 3.92 7.82
N GLN A 77 -8.00 3.84 8.27
CA GLN A 77 -7.32 2.61 8.70
C GLN A 77 -7.22 1.53 7.61
N GLY A 78 -7.22 1.94 6.33
CA GLY A 78 -7.08 1.01 5.20
C GLY A 78 -5.74 0.29 5.18
N TYR A 79 -4.64 1.03 5.36
CA TYR A 79 -3.32 0.43 5.46
C TYR A 79 -3.23 -0.54 6.63
N ARG A 80 -3.74 -0.12 7.79
CA ARG A 80 -3.70 -0.94 9.01
C ARG A 80 -4.41 -2.26 8.82
N THR A 81 -5.62 -2.21 8.26
CA THR A 81 -6.41 -3.41 8.00
C THR A 81 -5.69 -4.37 7.05
N ALA A 82 -5.12 -3.85 5.97
CA ALA A 82 -4.43 -4.69 4.99
C ALA A 82 -3.16 -5.32 5.58
N ILE A 83 -2.36 -4.52 6.28
CA ILE A 83 -1.13 -5.00 6.91
C ILE A 83 -1.44 -6.10 7.93
N ASP A 84 -2.42 -5.87 8.79
CA ASP A 84 -2.77 -6.82 9.84
C ASP A 84 -3.29 -8.13 9.26
N ARG A 85 -4.13 -8.06 8.23
CA ARG A 85 -4.66 -9.27 7.58
C ARG A 85 -3.57 -10.08 6.87
N LEU A 86 -2.62 -9.40 6.25
CA LEU A 86 -1.48 -10.10 5.64
C LEU A 86 -0.62 -10.80 6.69
N ALA A 87 -0.46 -10.20 7.85
CA ALA A 87 0.26 -10.81 8.96
C ALA A 87 -0.48 -12.05 9.50
N GLU A 88 -1.81 -11.96 9.61
CA GLU A 88 -2.65 -13.09 10.03
C GLU A 88 -2.54 -14.26 9.05
N ASP A 89 -2.58 -13.99 7.75
CA ASP A 89 -2.43 -15.03 6.71
C ASP A 89 -1.08 -15.74 6.83
N LYS A 90 -0.02 -15.01 7.14
CA LYS A 90 1.30 -15.60 7.36
C LYS A 90 1.31 -16.51 8.59
N ASP A 91 0.70 -16.05 9.67
CA ASP A 91 0.65 -16.79 10.93
C ASP A 91 -0.23 -18.04 10.82
N ALA A 92 -1.23 -18.00 9.96
CA ALA A 92 -2.15 -19.12 9.73
C ALA A 92 -1.51 -20.29 8.95
N ARG A 93 -0.37 -20.06 8.35
CA ARG A 93 0.39 -21.09 7.63
C ARG A 93 1.41 -21.74 8.55
#